data_8f7c93e691e5a6e10d060e22218ae02d
#
_entry.id   8f7c93e691e5a6e10d060e22218ae02d
#
_cell.length_a   1.000
_cell.length_b   1.000
_cell.length_c   1.000
_cell.angle_alpha   90.00
_cell.angle_beta   90.00
_cell.angle_gamma   90.00
#
_symmetry.space_group_name_H-M   'P 1'
#
loop_
_entity.id
_entity.type
_entity.pdbx_description
1 polymer ?
#
loop_
_entity_poly.entity_id
_entity_poly.type
_entity_poly.pdbx_seq_one_letter_code
_entity_poly.pdbx_strand_id
1 'polypeptide(L)'
;MRGDDMDDVIFGGSSNRPARDASEVSIVLDNTEVKSLTQFNEYDELEVNRRIERGKGSSWTINSNSVRAKDVNLLFADNSSGARSSGIVSQGQVANLINAKPDARRTLLEEAANITGLHQRRHEAELRLNAAETNLERLGLSLIHI
;
A
#
# COMPACT_ATOMS: atom_id res chain seq x y z
N MET A 1 -10.74 7.13 -20.48
CA MET A 1 -11.68 7.38 -19.38
C MET A 1 -10.87 7.88 -18.18
N ARG A 2 -11.12 9.09 -17.71
CA ARG A 2 -10.65 9.58 -16.42
C ARG A 2 -11.83 9.45 -15.48
N GLY A 3 -11.88 8.37 -14.70
CA GLY A 3 -12.84 8.23 -13.62
C GLY A 3 -12.33 9.00 -12.42
N ASP A 4 -13.15 9.83 -11.84
CA ASP A 4 -12.85 10.59 -10.63
C ASP A 4 -13.21 9.80 -9.37
N ASP A 5 -13.97 8.71 -9.50
CA ASP A 5 -14.40 7.87 -8.40
C ASP A 5 -13.91 6.42 -8.55
N MET A 6 -13.73 5.75 -7.42
CA MET A 6 -13.34 4.33 -7.37
C MET A 6 -14.36 3.42 -8.05
N ASP A 7 -15.62 3.77 -8.02
CA ASP A 7 -16.70 3.00 -8.64
C ASP A 7 -16.65 3.04 -10.17
N ASP A 8 -15.91 3.99 -10.77
CA ASP A 8 -15.76 4.11 -12.23
C ASP A 8 -14.98 2.95 -12.87
N VAL A 9 -14.22 2.19 -12.08
CA VAL A 9 -13.54 0.94 -12.55
C VAL A 9 -14.52 -0.22 -12.71
N ILE A 10 -15.72 -0.12 -12.14
CA ILE A 10 -16.74 -1.18 -12.22
C ILE A 10 -17.51 -1.00 -13.52
N PHE A 11 -17.62 -2.09 -14.29
CA PHE A 11 -18.33 -2.04 -15.57
C PHE A 11 -19.79 -1.57 -15.40
N GLY A 12 -20.10 -0.42 -15.98
CA GLY A 12 -21.41 0.23 -15.90
C GLY A 12 -22.49 -0.35 -16.83
N GLY A 13 -22.14 -1.38 -17.62
CA GLY A 13 -23.05 -1.97 -18.59
C GLY A 13 -22.90 -1.39 -20.00
N SER A 14 -23.48 -2.07 -20.98
CA SER A 14 -23.62 -1.66 -22.38
C SER A 14 -24.95 -2.15 -22.91
N SER A 15 -25.30 -1.79 -24.17
CA SER A 15 -26.55 -2.25 -24.84
C SER A 15 -26.72 -3.77 -24.80
N ASN A 16 -25.61 -4.54 -24.78
CA ASN A 16 -25.64 -6.02 -24.88
C ASN A 16 -25.13 -6.71 -23.62
N ARG A 17 -24.71 -5.99 -22.58
CA ARG A 17 -24.18 -6.57 -21.33
C ARG A 17 -24.71 -5.80 -20.11
N PRO A 18 -25.25 -6.49 -19.10
CA PRO A 18 -25.70 -5.83 -17.87
C PRO A 18 -24.51 -5.24 -17.09
N ALA A 19 -24.80 -4.22 -16.32
CA ALA A 19 -23.84 -3.65 -15.38
C ALA A 19 -23.37 -4.71 -14.37
N ARG A 20 -22.18 -4.48 -13.81
CA ARG A 20 -21.62 -5.30 -12.73
C ARG A 20 -21.66 -4.51 -11.42
N ASP A 21 -21.70 -5.22 -10.29
CA ASP A 21 -21.70 -4.62 -8.96
C ASP A 21 -20.32 -4.62 -8.33
N ALA A 22 -19.38 -5.37 -8.90
CA ALA A 22 -18.02 -5.44 -8.39
C ALA A 22 -17.00 -5.57 -9.52
N SER A 23 -15.77 -5.12 -9.21
CA SER A 23 -14.57 -5.33 -9.99
C SER A 23 -13.50 -5.94 -9.10
N GLU A 24 -12.70 -6.85 -9.64
CA GLU A 24 -11.66 -7.56 -8.90
C GLU A 24 -10.38 -7.62 -9.73
N VAL A 25 -9.24 -7.42 -9.06
CA VAL A 25 -7.90 -7.50 -9.66
C VAL A 25 -7.02 -8.31 -8.74
N SER A 26 -6.39 -9.34 -9.29
CA SER A 26 -5.37 -10.15 -8.63
C SER A 26 -4.01 -9.91 -9.24
N ILE A 27 -2.99 -9.82 -8.39
CA ILE A 27 -1.58 -9.74 -8.76
C ILE A 27 -0.84 -10.83 -8.00
N VAL A 28 -0.06 -11.63 -8.72
CA VAL A 28 0.81 -12.65 -8.12
C VAL A 28 2.23 -12.07 -8.10
N LEU A 29 2.84 -12.06 -6.92
CA LEU A 29 4.19 -11.62 -6.67
C LEU A 29 5.06 -12.83 -6.31
N ASP A 30 6.24 -12.93 -6.92
CA ASP A 30 7.29 -13.85 -6.51
C ASP A 30 7.92 -13.35 -5.19
N ASN A 31 7.91 -14.17 -4.16
CA ASN A 31 8.42 -13.87 -2.83
C ASN A 31 9.64 -14.74 -2.47
N THR A 32 10.22 -15.46 -3.43
CA THR A 32 11.34 -16.37 -3.19
C THR A 32 12.62 -15.64 -2.77
N GLU A 33 12.89 -14.46 -3.33
CA GLU A 33 14.08 -13.68 -3.05
C GLU A 33 13.87 -12.53 -2.06
N VAL A 34 12.63 -11.99 -2.00
CA VAL A 34 12.31 -10.81 -1.19
C VAL A 34 11.27 -11.14 -0.14
N LYS A 35 11.72 -11.39 1.09
CA LYS A 35 10.85 -11.64 2.24
C LYS A 35 10.50 -10.31 2.93
N SER A 36 9.51 -9.62 2.39
CA SER A 36 9.19 -8.24 2.78
C SER A 36 8.37 -8.11 4.06
N LEU A 37 7.41 -8.99 4.31
CA LEU A 37 6.59 -8.99 5.53
C LEU A 37 6.75 -10.34 6.24
N THR A 38 7.18 -10.31 7.49
CA THR A 38 7.47 -11.50 8.31
C THR A 38 6.32 -12.52 8.33
N GLN A 39 5.09 -12.04 8.32
CA GLN A 39 3.89 -12.89 8.33
C GLN A 39 3.64 -13.66 7.04
N PHE A 40 4.30 -13.29 5.93
CA PHE A 40 4.15 -13.94 4.62
C PHE A 40 5.44 -14.60 4.12
N ASN A 41 6.47 -14.68 4.96
CA ASN A 41 7.77 -15.26 4.60
C ASN A 41 7.72 -16.77 4.33
N GLU A 42 6.63 -17.44 4.73
CA GLU A 42 6.44 -18.88 4.51
C GLU A 42 5.94 -19.21 3.10
N TYR A 43 5.51 -18.19 2.34
CA TYR A 43 4.95 -18.35 1.01
C TYR A 43 5.98 -17.90 -0.04
N ASP A 44 6.22 -18.73 -1.04
CA ASP A 44 7.07 -18.41 -2.18
C ASP A 44 6.37 -17.48 -3.18
N GLU A 45 5.03 -17.52 -3.20
CA GLU A 45 4.19 -16.65 -4.01
C GLU A 45 3.15 -15.95 -3.15
N LEU A 46 2.92 -14.66 -3.43
CA LEU A 46 1.90 -13.85 -2.78
C LEU A 46 0.85 -13.42 -3.80
N GLU A 47 -0.35 -13.93 -3.68
CA GLU A 47 -1.50 -13.46 -4.44
C GLU A 47 -2.16 -12.30 -3.69
N VAL A 48 -1.97 -11.09 -4.20
CA VAL A 48 -2.62 -9.88 -3.68
C VAL A 48 -3.86 -9.61 -4.51
N ASN A 49 -5.02 -9.65 -3.86
CA ASN A 49 -6.29 -9.40 -4.51
C ASN A 49 -6.95 -8.13 -3.96
N ARG A 50 -7.49 -7.32 -4.86
CA ARG A 50 -8.31 -6.17 -4.54
C ARG A 50 -9.68 -6.32 -5.19
N ARG A 51 -10.72 -6.28 -4.36
CA ARG A 51 -12.11 -6.29 -4.79
C ARG A 51 -12.76 -4.94 -4.44
N ILE A 52 -13.40 -4.33 -5.42
CA ILE A 52 -14.15 -3.08 -5.28
C ILE A 52 -15.63 -3.40 -5.52
N GLU A 53 -16.49 -3.07 -4.57
CA GLU A 53 -17.93 -3.25 -4.67
C GLU A 53 -18.61 -1.88 -4.71
N ARG A 54 -19.56 -1.74 -5.63
CA ARG A 54 -20.29 -0.49 -5.84
C ARG A 54 -20.97 -0.01 -4.55
N GLY A 55 -20.63 1.21 -4.13
CA GLY A 55 -21.16 1.83 -2.92
C GLY A 55 -20.72 1.22 -1.59
N LYS A 56 -19.85 0.18 -1.60
CA LYS A 56 -19.34 -0.46 -0.38
C LYS A 56 -17.83 -0.25 -0.17
N GLY A 57 -17.14 0.30 -1.18
CA GLY A 57 -15.71 0.54 -1.12
C GLY A 57 -14.87 -0.65 -1.55
N SER A 58 -13.63 -0.76 -1.05
CA SER A 58 -12.69 -1.80 -1.46
C SER A 58 -12.21 -2.65 -0.29
N SER A 59 -12.04 -3.95 -0.56
CA SER A 59 -11.42 -4.94 0.33
C SER A 59 -10.15 -5.50 -0.30
N TRP A 60 -9.24 -5.96 0.57
CA TRP A 60 -7.96 -6.51 0.17
C TRP A 60 -7.74 -7.87 0.82
N THR A 61 -7.17 -8.79 0.06
CA THR A 61 -6.72 -10.09 0.57
C THR A 61 -5.31 -10.40 0.08
N ILE A 62 -4.55 -11.12 0.89
CA ILE A 62 -3.27 -11.73 0.50
C ILE A 62 -3.38 -13.22 0.79
N ASN A 63 -3.17 -14.06 -0.21
CA ASN A 63 -3.34 -15.51 -0.13
C ASN A 63 -4.68 -15.89 0.56
N SER A 64 -5.77 -15.25 0.11
CA SER A 64 -7.13 -15.39 0.66
C SER A 64 -7.36 -14.85 2.08
N ASN A 65 -6.32 -14.39 2.77
CA ASN A 65 -6.45 -13.77 4.09
C ASN A 65 -6.80 -12.28 3.97
N SER A 66 -7.82 -11.82 4.67
CA SER A 66 -8.20 -10.40 4.68
C SER A 66 -7.13 -9.56 5.34
N VAL A 67 -6.71 -8.48 4.67
CA VAL A 67 -5.67 -7.56 5.12
C VAL A 67 -6.11 -6.11 4.99
N ARG A 68 -5.43 -5.22 5.70
CA ARG A 68 -5.70 -3.78 5.59
C ARG A 68 -4.98 -3.20 4.37
N ALA A 69 -5.56 -2.19 3.74
CA ALA A 69 -4.93 -1.45 2.65
C ALA A 69 -3.52 -0.93 3.01
N LYS A 70 -3.29 -0.57 4.27
CA LYS A 70 -1.98 -0.14 4.77
C LYS A 70 -0.92 -1.22 4.64
N ASP A 71 -1.25 -2.47 4.97
CA ASP A 71 -0.32 -3.61 4.93
C ASP A 71 0.05 -3.95 3.49
N VAL A 72 -0.92 -3.85 2.58
CA VAL A 72 -0.70 -4.01 1.13
C VAL A 72 0.18 -2.88 0.58
N ASN A 73 -0.07 -1.63 0.97
CA ASN A 73 0.77 -0.50 0.56
C ASN A 73 2.22 -0.67 1.04
N LEU A 74 2.42 -1.19 2.26
CA LEU A 74 3.74 -1.47 2.80
C LEU A 74 4.44 -2.58 2.00
N LEU A 75 3.73 -3.66 1.68
CA LEU A 75 4.23 -4.75 0.84
C LEU A 75 4.72 -4.24 -0.52
N PHE A 76 3.93 -3.40 -1.19
CA PHE A 76 4.32 -2.81 -2.47
C PHE A 76 5.46 -1.80 -2.34
N ALA A 77 5.52 -1.03 -1.24
CA ALA A 77 6.62 -0.11 -0.99
C ALA A 77 7.94 -0.86 -0.77
N ASP A 78 7.91 -1.99 -0.05
CA ASP A 78 9.09 -2.83 0.17
C ASP A 78 9.63 -3.45 -1.12
N ASN A 79 8.73 -3.83 -2.02
CA ASN A 79 9.08 -4.44 -3.31
C ASN A 79 9.33 -3.40 -4.42
N SER A 80 9.33 -2.11 -4.11
CA SER A 80 9.40 -0.99 -5.09
C SER A 80 8.41 -1.14 -6.26
N SER A 81 7.29 -1.81 -6.03
CA SER A 81 6.28 -2.15 -7.05
C SER A 81 4.98 -1.36 -6.90
N GLY A 82 4.97 -0.32 -6.05
CA GLY A 82 3.79 0.51 -5.82
C GLY A 82 3.35 1.30 -7.07
N ALA A 83 2.12 1.81 -7.03
CA ALA A 83 1.50 2.57 -8.15
C ALA A 83 2.29 3.83 -8.56
N ARG A 84 3.21 4.29 -7.71
CA ARG A 84 4.13 5.41 -7.97
C ARG A 84 5.57 4.95 -8.15
N SER A 85 5.79 3.62 -8.27
CA SER A 85 7.14 3.10 -8.39
C SER A 85 7.80 3.54 -9.69
N SER A 86 9.11 3.71 -9.65
CA SER A 86 9.92 4.02 -10.83
C SER A 86 9.86 2.94 -11.92
N GLY A 87 9.40 1.74 -11.56
CA GLY A 87 9.17 0.63 -12.49
C GLY A 87 7.90 0.76 -13.34
N ILE A 88 6.96 1.63 -12.95
CA ILE A 88 5.71 1.87 -13.68
C ILE A 88 5.69 3.32 -14.16
N VAL A 89 5.96 3.55 -15.44
CA VAL A 89 5.95 4.89 -16.05
C VAL A 89 4.61 5.11 -16.75
N SER A 90 3.74 5.93 -16.15
CA SER A 90 2.47 6.32 -16.78
C SER A 90 2.63 7.49 -17.73
N GLN A 91 1.65 7.66 -18.65
CA GLN A 91 1.61 8.80 -19.56
C GLN A 91 1.60 10.12 -18.79
N GLY A 92 2.53 11.01 -19.09
CA GLY A 92 2.69 12.30 -18.41
C GLY A 92 3.58 12.27 -17.15
N GLN A 93 3.91 11.11 -16.60
CA GLN A 93 4.81 11.01 -15.44
C GLN A 93 6.23 11.50 -15.78
N VAL A 94 6.71 11.26 -16.99
CA VAL A 94 8.01 11.74 -17.46
C VAL A 94 8.07 13.28 -17.45
N ALA A 95 7.02 13.93 -17.96
CA ALA A 95 6.95 15.40 -17.96
C ALA A 95 6.89 15.97 -16.52
N ASN A 96 6.13 15.32 -15.66
CA ASN A 96 6.06 15.68 -14.24
C ASN A 96 7.41 15.52 -13.53
N LEU A 97 8.17 14.48 -13.89
CA LEU A 97 9.51 14.22 -13.34
C LEU A 97 10.51 15.31 -13.77
N ILE A 98 10.50 15.69 -15.06
CA ILE A 98 11.38 16.72 -15.59
C ILE A 98 11.12 18.07 -14.91
N ASN A 99 9.85 18.40 -14.68
CA ASN A 99 9.41 19.66 -14.08
C ASN A 99 9.32 19.59 -12.54
N ALA A 100 9.67 18.44 -11.92
CA ALA A 100 9.55 18.25 -10.48
C ALA A 100 10.50 19.16 -9.70
N LYS A 101 10.00 19.66 -8.56
CA LYS A 101 10.81 20.39 -7.57
C LYS A 101 11.86 19.46 -6.95
N PRO A 102 12.95 19.99 -6.37
CA PRO A 102 14.03 19.19 -5.77
C PRO A 102 13.55 18.13 -4.78
N ASP A 103 12.57 18.44 -3.92
CA ASP A 103 12.03 17.51 -2.94
C ASP A 103 11.31 16.32 -3.59
N ALA A 104 10.55 16.57 -4.66
CA ALA A 104 9.89 15.51 -5.41
C ALA A 104 10.89 14.63 -6.17
N ARG A 105 12.01 15.21 -6.67
CA ARG A 105 13.10 14.44 -7.29
C ARG A 105 13.80 13.55 -6.26
N ARG A 106 14.01 14.07 -5.04
CA ARG A 106 14.57 13.29 -3.94
C ARG A 106 13.72 12.06 -3.63
N THR A 107 12.40 12.22 -3.50
CA THR A 107 11.48 11.10 -3.27
C THR A 107 11.59 10.01 -4.35
N LEU A 108 11.76 10.41 -5.61
CA LEU A 108 11.94 9.47 -6.72
C LEU A 108 13.28 8.72 -6.64
N LEU A 109 14.35 9.39 -6.21
CA LEU A 109 15.64 8.75 -5.98
C LEU A 109 15.60 7.78 -4.80
N GLU A 110 14.91 8.13 -3.71
CA GLU A 110 14.69 7.27 -2.56
C GLU A 110 13.87 6.02 -2.94
N GLU A 111 12.89 6.18 -3.81
CA GLU A 111 12.10 5.09 -4.35
C GLU A 111 12.94 4.19 -5.28
N ALA A 112 13.71 4.76 -6.20
CA ALA A 112 14.60 4.02 -7.07
C ALA A 112 15.69 3.26 -6.30
N ALA A 113 16.10 3.78 -5.13
CA ALA A 113 17.04 3.14 -4.20
C ALA A 113 16.36 2.09 -3.30
N ASN A 114 15.05 1.88 -3.42
CA ASN A 114 14.27 0.94 -2.61
C ASN A 114 14.31 1.21 -1.08
N ILE A 115 14.42 2.47 -0.68
CA ILE A 115 14.50 2.88 0.74
C ILE A 115 13.19 3.48 1.28
N THR A 116 12.20 3.67 0.44
CA THR A 116 10.91 4.28 0.81
C THR A 116 10.17 3.46 1.86
N GLY A 117 10.13 2.13 1.70
CA GLY A 117 9.55 1.22 2.69
C GLY A 117 10.27 1.27 4.04
N LEU A 118 11.59 1.45 4.03
CA LEU A 118 12.41 1.54 5.23
C LEU A 118 12.09 2.81 6.05
N HIS A 119 11.91 3.95 5.38
CA HIS A 119 11.50 5.19 6.02
C HIS A 119 10.12 5.07 6.66
N GLN A 120 9.18 4.41 6.00
CA GLN A 120 7.84 4.22 6.50
C GLN A 120 7.81 3.30 7.74
N ARG A 121 8.58 2.21 7.72
CA ARG A 121 8.72 1.30 8.89
C ARG A 121 9.39 2.00 10.07
N ARG A 122 10.43 2.79 9.81
CA ARG A 122 11.10 3.59 10.84
C ARG A 122 10.12 4.54 11.52
N HIS A 123 9.36 5.29 10.74
CA HIS A 123 8.36 6.23 11.27
C HIS A 123 7.29 5.51 12.11
N GLU A 124 6.82 4.33 11.65
CA GLU A 124 5.85 3.53 12.42
C GLU A 124 6.44 3.01 13.73
N ALA A 125 7.71 2.57 13.72
CA ALA A 125 8.41 2.14 14.93
C ALA A 125 8.59 3.32 15.92
N GLU A 126 8.94 4.50 15.45
CA GLU A 126 9.04 5.71 16.27
C GLU A 126 7.70 6.07 16.93
N LEU A 127 6.59 5.99 16.19
CA LEU A 127 5.25 6.22 16.75
C LEU A 127 4.87 5.20 17.83
N ARG A 128 5.20 3.93 17.62
CA ARG A 128 4.94 2.86 18.60
C ARG A 128 5.81 3.03 19.87
N LEU A 129 7.06 3.43 19.70
CA LEU A 129 7.97 3.71 20.83
C LEU A 129 7.44 4.87 21.67
N ASN A 130 7.10 6.00 21.07
CA ASN A 130 6.55 7.16 21.76
C ASN A 130 5.24 6.82 22.50
N ALA A 131 4.37 5.99 21.90
CA ALA A 131 3.16 5.52 22.55
C ALA A 131 3.45 4.61 23.76
N ALA A 132 4.47 3.74 23.64
CA ALA A 132 4.90 2.89 24.75
C ALA A 132 5.51 3.70 25.90
N GLU A 133 6.36 4.69 25.61
CA GLU A 133 6.93 5.62 26.59
C GLU A 133 5.83 6.37 27.34
N THR A 134 4.87 6.94 26.63
CA THR A 134 3.73 7.64 27.24
C THR A 134 2.92 6.71 28.16
N ASN A 135 2.72 5.45 27.76
CA ASN A 135 2.03 4.46 28.60
C ASN A 135 2.83 4.11 29.85
N LEU A 136 4.16 3.99 29.75
CA LEU A 136 5.05 3.73 30.90
C LEU A 136 5.04 4.89 31.89
N GLU A 137 5.09 6.15 31.40
CA GLU A 137 4.97 7.33 32.27
C GLU A 137 3.63 7.34 33.03
N ARG A 138 2.52 7.01 32.36
CA ARG A 138 1.19 6.91 32.98
C ARG A 138 1.13 5.82 34.04
N LEU A 139 1.75 4.67 33.79
CA LEU A 139 1.85 3.58 34.77
C LEU A 139 2.72 3.98 35.97
N GLY A 140 3.85 4.67 35.73
CA GLY A 140 4.70 5.21 36.77
C GLY A 140 3.96 6.17 37.69
N LEU A 141 3.18 7.10 37.12
CA LEU A 141 2.35 8.03 37.88
C LEU A 141 1.24 7.32 38.67
N SER A 142 0.64 6.27 38.14
CA SER A 142 -0.41 5.47 38.81
C SER A 142 0.14 4.69 40.00
N LEU A 143 1.39 4.21 39.93
CA LEU A 143 2.05 3.49 41.02
C LEU A 143 2.49 4.40 42.18
N ILE A 144 2.71 5.70 41.93
CA ILE A 144 3.08 6.67 42.96
C ILE A 144 1.85 7.11 43.79
N HIS A 145 0.64 6.93 43.26
CA HIS A 145 -0.61 7.30 43.91
C HIS A 145 -1.31 6.17 44.69
N ILE A 146 -0.68 5.01 44.82
CA ILE A 146 -1.09 3.93 45.72
C ILE A 146 -0.20 3.92 46.97
#